data_e9b6378532b04b83617c30b00a9e59bb
#
_entry.id   e9b6378532b04b83617c30b00a9e59bb
#
_cell.length_a   1.000
_cell.length_b   1.000
_cell.length_c   1.000
_cell.angle_alpha   90.00
_cell.angle_beta   90.00
_cell.angle_gamma   90.00
#
_symmetry.space_group_name_H-M   'P 1'
#
loop_
_entity.id
_entity.type
_entity.pdbx_description
1 polymer ?
#
loop_
_entity_poly.entity_id
_entity_poly.type
_entity_poly.pdbx_seq_one_letter_code
_entity_poly.pdbx_strand_id
1 'polypeptide(L)'
;MQVPFGEWLPDLPDHLNPGATQAKNVYPAVNSYRPFKSITQATVNALDNRAQGAASFTSDTGAVSIFAGDSSKLYRILANSVVDESGGTTFNTAANGYWDFVKFGESIIAFNGVDAPQTWSLDTSTDFAAL
;
A
#
# COMPACT_ATOMS: atom_id res chain seq x y z
N MET A 1 -6.39 38.31 -16.60
CA MET A 1 -7.80 38.04 -16.24
C MET A 1 -7.80 37.14 -15.00
N GLN A 2 -8.29 37.66 -13.87
CA GLN A 2 -8.47 36.80 -12.68
C GLN A 2 -9.86 36.18 -12.77
N VAL A 3 -9.91 34.83 -12.71
CA VAL A 3 -11.17 34.11 -12.61
C VAL A 3 -11.36 33.79 -11.13
N PRO A 4 -12.35 34.39 -10.44
CA PRO A 4 -12.64 34.04 -9.06
C PRO A 4 -13.23 32.61 -9.02
N PHE A 5 -12.63 31.75 -8.24
CA PHE A 5 -13.22 30.44 -7.90
C PHE A 5 -14.04 30.61 -6.63
N GLY A 6 -15.36 30.43 -6.74
CA GLY A 6 -16.27 30.38 -5.60
C GLY A 6 -16.19 29.08 -4.83
N GLU A 7 -16.96 28.98 -3.77
CA GLU A 7 -17.11 27.71 -3.01
C GLU A 7 -17.67 26.60 -3.90
N TRP A 8 -17.31 25.38 -3.60
CA TRP A 8 -17.94 24.22 -4.22
C TRP A 8 -19.27 23.94 -3.51
N LEU A 9 -20.37 24.10 -4.22
CA LEU A 9 -21.73 23.97 -3.71
C LEU A 9 -22.47 22.87 -4.51
N PRO A 10 -22.19 21.57 -4.22
CA PRO A 10 -22.72 20.45 -4.99
C PRO A 10 -24.25 20.30 -4.90
N ASP A 11 -24.86 20.85 -3.84
CA ASP A 11 -26.29 20.71 -3.58
C ASP A 11 -27.13 21.80 -4.26
N LEU A 12 -26.49 22.78 -4.91
CA LEU A 12 -27.21 23.81 -5.66
C LEU A 12 -27.33 23.40 -7.14
N PRO A 13 -28.50 23.61 -7.76
CA PRO A 13 -28.65 23.39 -9.19
C PRO A 13 -27.75 24.36 -9.98
N ASP A 14 -27.17 23.88 -11.09
CA ASP A 14 -26.16 24.62 -11.87
C ASP A 14 -26.54 26.05 -12.22
N HIS A 15 -27.81 26.32 -12.50
CA HIS A 15 -28.29 27.65 -12.86
C HIS A 15 -28.39 28.65 -11.68
N LEU A 16 -28.30 28.17 -10.46
CA LEU A 16 -28.29 28.98 -9.22
C LEU A 16 -26.94 28.89 -8.50
N ASN A 17 -26.00 28.19 -9.05
CA ASN A 17 -24.70 27.94 -8.40
C ASN A 17 -23.67 28.99 -8.81
N PRO A 18 -23.34 29.96 -7.94
CA PRO A 18 -22.32 30.97 -8.24
C PRO A 18 -20.89 30.42 -8.08
N GLY A 19 -20.75 29.18 -7.61
CA GLY A 19 -19.49 28.55 -7.29
C GLY A 19 -19.00 27.56 -8.35
N ALA A 20 -18.10 26.69 -7.95
CA ALA A 20 -17.60 25.63 -8.80
C ALA A 20 -18.63 24.50 -8.89
N THR A 21 -19.04 24.14 -10.11
CA THR A 21 -19.95 23.01 -10.37
C THR A 21 -19.21 21.67 -10.32
N GLN A 22 -17.88 21.67 -10.50
CA GLN A 22 -17.05 20.48 -10.46
C GLN A 22 -15.68 20.78 -9.87
N ALA A 23 -15.28 19.98 -8.87
CA ALA A 23 -13.95 20.01 -8.28
C ALA A 23 -13.34 18.60 -8.34
N LYS A 24 -12.29 18.42 -9.14
CA LYS A 24 -11.58 17.14 -9.28
C LYS A 24 -10.10 17.30 -8.94
N ASN A 25 -9.53 16.30 -8.25
CA ASN A 25 -8.12 16.27 -7.86
C ASN A 25 -7.66 17.47 -7.04
N VAL A 26 -8.56 18.01 -6.24
CA VAL A 26 -8.29 19.14 -5.34
C VAL A 26 -8.87 18.85 -3.96
N TYR A 27 -8.29 19.48 -2.95
CA TYR A 27 -8.87 19.51 -1.61
C TYR A 27 -9.13 20.97 -1.20
N PRO A 28 -10.20 21.21 -0.41
CA PRO A 28 -10.53 22.55 0.05
C PRO A 28 -9.47 23.06 1.03
N ALA A 29 -9.16 24.34 0.93
CA ALA A 29 -8.33 25.07 1.88
C ALA A 29 -9.05 26.39 2.23
N VAL A 30 -8.59 27.09 3.25
CA VAL A 30 -9.19 28.38 3.63
C VAL A 30 -9.14 29.32 2.44
N ASN A 31 -10.30 29.69 1.90
CA ASN A 31 -10.49 30.58 0.74
C ASN A 31 -9.85 30.12 -0.59
N SER A 32 -9.56 28.81 -0.75
CA SER A 32 -8.96 28.32 -2.00
C SER A 32 -9.11 26.80 -2.13
N TYR A 33 -8.76 26.28 -3.33
CA TYR A 33 -8.56 24.86 -3.58
C TYR A 33 -7.09 24.59 -3.84
N ARG A 34 -6.57 23.49 -3.29
CA ARG A 34 -5.21 23.04 -3.53
C ARG A 34 -5.22 21.75 -4.31
N PRO A 35 -4.35 21.57 -5.29
CA PRO A 35 -4.22 20.29 -5.98
C PRO A 35 -3.70 19.21 -5.05
N PHE A 36 -4.19 17.98 -5.20
CA PHE A 36 -3.52 16.82 -4.62
C PHE A 36 -2.11 16.74 -5.22
N LYS A 37 -1.13 16.52 -4.35
CA LYS A 37 0.23 16.24 -4.80
C LYS A 37 0.25 14.94 -5.58
N SER A 38 1.07 14.89 -6.63
CA SER A 38 1.33 13.64 -7.35
C SER A 38 1.84 12.59 -6.38
N ILE A 39 1.37 11.36 -6.55
CA ILE A 39 1.95 10.21 -5.86
C ILE A 39 3.33 10.01 -6.45
N THR A 40 4.35 10.01 -5.59
CA THR A 40 5.73 9.73 -5.97
C THR A 40 6.12 8.37 -5.42
N GLN A 41 6.92 7.63 -6.17
CA GLN A 41 7.45 6.35 -5.73
C GLN A 41 8.32 6.56 -4.48
N ALA A 42 8.06 5.78 -3.43
CA ALA A 42 8.77 5.88 -2.16
C ALA A 42 10.11 5.10 -2.17
N THR A 43 10.22 4.08 -3.02
CA THR A 43 11.38 3.19 -3.13
C THR A 43 12.03 3.31 -4.51
N VAL A 44 13.30 2.97 -4.65
CA VAL A 44 14.02 3.00 -5.93
C VAL A 44 13.58 1.90 -6.88
N ASN A 45 13.01 0.82 -6.37
CA ASN A 45 12.46 -0.30 -7.14
C ASN A 45 11.00 -0.58 -6.73
N ALA A 46 10.31 -1.31 -7.57
CA ALA A 46 8.92 -1.73 -7.36
C ALA A 46 8.84 -3.24 -7.20
N LEU A 47 7.67 -3.75 -6.82
CA LEU A 47 7.34 -5.16 -6.94
C LEU A 47 7.30 -5.56 -8.42
N ASP A 48 7.59 -6.83 -8.72
CA ASP A 48 7.57 -7.34 -10.09
C ASP A 48 6.15 -7.36 -10.68
N ASN A 49 5.15 -7.60 -9.83
CA ASN A 49 3.75 -7.66 -10.20
C ASN A 49 2.89 -6.77 -9.29
N ARG A 50 1.58 -6.74 -9.55
CA ARG A 50 0.62 -6.02 -8.71
C ARG A 50 0.64 -6.55 -7.28
N ALA A 51 0.76 -5.67 -6.30
CA ALA A 51 0.61 -6.04 -4.89
C ALA A 51 -0.78 -6.67 -4.64
N GLN A 52 -0.79 -7.83 -3.99
CA GLN A 52 -1.98 -8.58 -3.62
C GLN A 52 -2.15 -8.70 -2.11
N GLY A 53 -1.37 -7.98 -1.34
CA GLY A 53 -1.46 -7.85 0.11
C GLY A 53 -0.24 -7.15 0.65
N ALA A 54 -0.41 -6.45 1.76
CA ALA A 54 0.70 -5.85 2.49
C ALA A 54 0.30 -5.66 3.96
N ALA A 55 1.28 -5.77 4.85
CA ALA A 55 1.09 -5.51 6.26
C ALA A 55 2.38 -5.00 6.91
N SER A 56 2.25 -4.31 8.03
CA SER A 56 3.37 -3.85 8.84
C SER A 56 3.27 -4.42 10.25
N PHE A 57 4.42 -4.82 10.79
CA PHE A 57 4.51 -5.41 12.12
C PHE A 57 5.64 -4.77 12.90
N THR A 58 5.45 -4.69 14.20
CA THR A 58 6.48 -4.20 15.13
C THR A 58 6.96 -5.38 15.96
N SER A 59 8.27 -5.57 16.05
CA SER A 59 8.89 -6.56 16.93
C SER A 59 8.87 -6.10 18.40
N ASP A 60 9.17 -6.99 19.31
CA ASP A 60 9.27 -6.66 20.74
C ASP A 60 10.43 -5.68 21.02
N THR A 61 11.41 -5.58 20.13
CA THR A 61 12.48 -4.57 20.19
C THR A 61 12.05 -3.18 19.68
N GLY A 62 10.83 -3.06 19.11
CA GLY A 62 10.30 -1.84 18.53
C GLY A 62 10.69 -1.63 17.06
N ALA A 63 11.41 -2.56 16.43
CA ALA A 63 11.71 -2.49 15.02
C ALA A 63 10.45 -2.74 14.16
N VAL A 64 10.25 -1.95 13.12
CA VAL A 64 9.13 -2.08 12.20
C VAL A 64 9.55 -2.79 10.93
N SER A 65 8.85 -3.86 10.59
CA SER A 65 8.99 -4.58 9.32
C SER A 65 7.72 -4.46 8.50
N ILE A 66 7.87 -4.15 7.22
CA ILE A 66 6.77 -4.02 6.26
C ILE A 66 6.94 -5.10 5.21
N PHE A 67 5.90 -5.91 5.02
CA PHE A 67 5.88 -6.98 4.03
C PHE A 67 4.80 -6.72 2.99
N ALA A 68 5.06 -7.20 1.78
CA ALA A 68 4.09 -7.22 0.70
C ALA A 68 4.22 -8.51 -0.09
N GLY A 69 3.12 -8.97 -0.69
CA GLY A 69 3.11 -10.10 -1.59
C GLY A 69 2.50 -9.73 -2.94
N ASP A 70 3.04 -10.27 -4.00
CA ASP A 70 2.45 -10.23 -5.34
C ASP A 70 1.98 -11.63 -5.78
N SER A 71 1.78 -11.83 -7.07
CA SER A 71 1.32 -13.12 -7.60
C SER A 71 2.32 -14.26 -7.42
N SER A 72 3.61 -13.96 -7.24
CA SER A 72 4.69 -14.94 -7.30
C SER A 72 5.73 -14.82 -6.20
N LYS A 73 5.75 -13.72 -5.46
CA LYS A 73 6.82 -13.38 -4.52
C LYS A 73 6.32 -12.73 -3.24
N LEU A 74 7.12 -12.87 -2.19
CA LEU A 74 7.01 -12.12 -0.94
C LEU A 74 8.19 -11.17 -0.81
N TYR A 75 7.89 -9.96 -0.38
CA TYR A 75 8.87 -8.86 -0.30
C TYR A 75 8.88 -8.23 1.07
N ARG A 76 10.06 -7.72 1.44
CA ARG A 76 10.21 -6.77 2.54
C ARG A 76 10.45 -5.37 1.97
N ILE A 77 9.68 -4.40 2.47
CA ILE A 77 9.79 -3.00 2.07
C ILE A 77 10.70 -2.28 3.07
N LEU A 78 11.81 -1.79 2.60
CA LEU A 78 12.76 -0.98 3.35
C LEU A 78 12.57 0.51 3.00
N ALA A 79 13.27 1.40 3.71
CA ALA A 79 13.13 2.85 3.53
C ALA A 79 13.32 3.31 2.07
N ASN A 80 14.23 2.67 1.32
CA ASN A 80 14.58 3.06 -0.05
C ASN A 80 14.54 1.90 -1.05
N SER A 81 14.14 0.70 -0.65
CA SER A 81 14.17 -0.47 -1.53
C SER A 81 13.06 -1.46 -1.19
N VAL A 82 12.75 -2.29 -2.18
CA VAL A 82 11.93 -3.49 -2.02
C VAL A 82 12.86 -4.68 -2.24
N VAL A 83 12.88 -5.61 -1.31
CA VAL A 83 13.75 -6.79 -1.34
C VAL A 83 12.89 -8.04 -1.48
N ASP A 84 13.24 -8.92 -2.40
CA ASP A 84 12.63 -10.23 -2.55
C ASP A 84 13.13 -11.14 -1.43
N GLU A 85 12.23 -11.58 -0.57
CA GLU A 85 12.49 -12.41 0.60
C GLU A 85 11.74 -13.77 0.49
N SER A 86 11.46 -14.19 -0.75
CA SER A 86 10.72 -15.45 -1.02
C SER A 86 11.51 -16.71 -0.71
N GLY A 87 12.80 -16.60 -0.33
CA GLY A 87 13.68 -17.75 -0.09
C GLY A 87 13.89 -18.63 -1.34
N GLY A 88 13.81 -18.06 -2.54
CA GLY A 88 13.89 -18.78 -3.81
C GLY A 88 12.62 -19.54 -4.20
N THR A 89 11.53 -19.42 -3.42
CA THR A 89 10.23 -20.01 -3.73
C THR A 89 9.45 -19.12 -4.69
N THR A 90 8.76 -19.73 -5.65
CA THR A 90 7.78 -19.02 -6.51
C THR A 90 6.39 -19.46 -6.09
N PHE A 91 5.55 -18.49 -5.77
CA PHE A 91 4.17 -18.70 -5.34
C PHE A 91 3.19 -18.59 -6.52
N ASN A 92 1.94 -19.04 -6.29
CA ASN A 92 0.87 -19.06 -7.30
C ASN A 92 -0.40 -18.38 -6.78
N THR A 93 -0.28 -17.14 -6.32
CA THR A 93 -1.46 -16.40 -5.89
C THR A 93 -2.36 -16.11 -7.09
N ALA A 94 -3.62 -16.52 -7.00
CA ALA A 94 -4.59 -16.29 -8.08
C ALA A 94 -4.73 -14.80 -8.43
N ALA A 95 -5.17 -14.48 -9.65
CA ALA A 95 -5.33 -13.10 -10.12
C ALA A 95 -6.22 -12.23 -9.20
N ASN A 96 -7.24 -12.82 -8.58
CA ASN A 96 -8.13 -12.19 -7.60
C ASN A 96 -7.83 -12.63 -6.17
N GLY A 97 -6.76 -13.38 -5.96
CA GLY A 97 -6.28 -13.79 -4.65
C GLY A 97 -5.56 -12.64 -3.94
N TYR A 98 -5.31 -12.86 -2.68
CA TYR A 98 -4.60 -11.92 -1.84
C TYR A 98 -3.73 -12.66 -0.82
N TRP A 99 -2.75 -11.95 -0.28
CA TRP A 99 -1.94 -12.40 0.84
C TRP A 99 -2.50 -11.85 2.13
N ASP A 100 -2.70 -12.73 3.10
CA ASP A 100 -2.93 -12.38 4.48
C ASP A 100 -1.66 -12.59 5.30
N PHE A 101 -1.46 -11.69 6.27
CA PHE A 101 -0.32 -11.70 7.17
C PHE A 101 -0.82 -11.64 8.61
N VAL A 102 -0.35 -12.55 9.44
CA VAL A 102 -0.72 -12.62 10.86
C VAL A 102 0.52 -12.68 11.72
N LYS A 103 0.57 -11.87 12.77
CA LYS A 103 1.62 -11.95 13.80
C LYS A 103 1.21 -12.96 14.88
N PHE A 104 2.10 -13.89 15.19
CA PHE A 104 1.99 -14.83 16.29
C PHE A 104 3.30 -14.81 17.09
N GLY A 105 3.30 -14.15 18.24
CA GLY A 105 4.53 -13.82 18.96
C GLY A 105 5.46 -12.97 18.11
N GLU A 106 6.69 -13.40 17.91
CA GLU A 106 7.66 -12.76 17.02
C GLU A 106 7.69 -13.39 15.61
N SER A 107 6.78 -14.29 15.32
CA SER A 107 6.65 -14.89 13.99
C SER A 107 5.52 -14.24 13.21
N ILE A 108 5.78 -13.94 11.94
CA ILE A 108 4.78 -13.53 10.96
C ILE A 108 4.46 -14.74 10.09
N ILE A 109 3.18 -15.02 9.93
CA ILE A 109 2.69 -16.06 9.04
C ILE A 109 2.03 -15.38 7.85
N ALA A 110 2.49 -15.69 6.64
CA ALA A 110 1.94 -15.24 5.38
C ALA A 110 1.26 -16.40 4.67
N PHE A 111 0.05 -16.18 4.16
CA PHE A 111 -0.68 -17.20 3.40
C PHE A 111 -1.54 -16.59 2.30
N ASN A 112 -1.68 -17.31 1.20
CA ASN A 112 -2.44 -16.88 0.02
C ASN A 112 -3.60 -17.84 -0.33
N GLY A 113 -3.84 -18.84 0.50
CA GLY A 113 -4.90 -19.84 0.30
C GLY A 113 -4.63 -20.89 -0.77
N VAL A 114 -3.49 -20.87 -1.44
CA VAL A 114 -3.10 -21.81 -2.51
C VAL A 114 -1.84 -22.57 -2.13
N ASP A 115 -0.78 -21.84 -1.78
CA ASP A 115 0.51 -22.40 -1.43
C ASP A 115 0.59 -22.71 0.08
N ALA A 116 1.60 -23.45 0.50
CA ALA A 116 1.88 -23.69 1.92
C ALA A 116 2.12 -22.34 2.63
N PRO A 117 1.58 -22.15 3.85
CA PRO A 117 1.86 -20.97 4.65
C PRO A 117 3.37 -20.74 4.82
N GLN A 118 3.77 -19.51 4.80
CA GLN A 118 5.16 -19.09 4.97
C GLN A 118 5.33 -18.40 6.32
N THR A 119 6.49 -18.56 6.92
CA THR A 119 6.81 -17.93 8.20
C THR A 119 8.04 -17.04 8.10
N TRP A 120 8.03 -15.96 8.88
CA TRP A 120 9.14 -15.04 9.07
C TRP A 120 9.28 -14.73 10.56
N SER A 121 10.46 -14.96 11.13
CA SER A 121 10.75 -14.51 12.50
C SER A 121 11.31 -13.09 12.48
N LEU A 122 10.63 -12.17 13.15
CA LEU A 122 11.08 -10.79 13.30
C LEU A 122 12.45 -10.77 13.96
N ASP A 123 13.29 -9.83 13.54
CA ASP A 123 14.66 -9.62 14.02
C ASP A 123 15.68 -10.75 13.67
N THR A 124 15.26 -11.89 13.16
CA THR A 124 16.17 -13.03 12.92
C THR A 124 16.14 -13.60 11.50
N SER A 125 14.99 -13.63 10.83
CA SER A 125 14.90 -14.18 9.47
C SER A 125 15.46 -13.23 8.42
N THR A 126 16.03 -13.83 7.37
CA THR A 126 16.43 -13.14 6.13
C THR A 126 15.51 -13.45 4.97
N ASP A 127 14.75 -14.56 5.06
CA ASP A 127 13.81 -15.01 4.04
C ASP A 127 12.57 -15.63 4.68
N PHE A 128 11.47 -15.66 3.93
CA PHE A 128 10.33 -16.50 4.26
C PHE A 128 10.66 -17.97 4.03
N ALA A 129 10.18 -18.82 4.93
CA ALA A 129 10.31 -20.28 4.84
C ALA A 129 8.95 -20.94 5.06
N ALA A 130 8.74 -22.12 4.49
CA ALA A 130 7.52 -22.88 4.74
C ALA A 130 7.34 -23.17 6.23
N LEU A 131 6.10 -23.01 6.71
CA LEU A 131 5.72 -23.26 8.11
C LEU A 131 5.68 -24.76 8.40
#